data_99121cfdc1f92faefb275445d58bcff8
#
_entry.id   99121cfdc1f92faefb275445d58bcff8
#
_cell.length_a   1.000
_cell.length_b   1.000
_cell.length_c   1.000
_cell.angle_alpha   90.00
_cell.angle_beta   90.00
_cell.angle_gamma   90.00
#
_symmetry.space_group_name_H-M   'P 1'
#
loop_
_entity.id
_entity.type
_entity.pdbx_description
1 polymer ?
#
loop_
_entity_poly.entity_id
_entity_poly.type
_entity_poly.pdbx_seq_one_letter_code
_entity_poly.pdbx_strand_id
1 'polypeptide(L)'
;YPQVIQDLTKILSFELPGSKYKTDLPDFLKTKVLFAKSKKSGRYYFPTGLIFHVVKFLRENKIPFFRTDLRKEPKTNSVFRFINTIHLLRDYQKEIVEKAIIDHRGIIEAATGTGKTRIILELVKRLSLKTLIVVPSLSILNQTKEIFLNAFGKKMVGSTSNKTERNKSIIIANYQSLDKIEDSFWNEIDCLIIDEFHHSSAKTFQNLNKKQFNKI
;
A
#
# COMPACT_ATOMS: atom_id res chain seq x y z
N TYR A 1 -5.19 -28.88 -14.16
CA TYR A 1 -5.98 -27.76 -14.75
C TYR A 1 -5.12 -26.88 -15.69
N PRO A 2 -4.58 -27.41 -16.81
CA PRO A 2 -3.73 -26.61 -17.71
C PRO A 2 -4.44 -25.39 -18.27
N GLN A 3 -5.72 -25.53 -18.62
CA GLN A 3 -6.53 -24.43 -19.18
C GLN A 3 -6.69 -23.27 -18.20
N VAL A 4 -6.97 -23.55 -16.93
CA VAL A 4 -7.08 -22.53 -15.87
C VAL A 4 -5.79 -21.71 -15.72
N ILE A 5 -4.64 -22.39 -15.83
CA ILE A 5 -3.33 -21.72 -15.76
C ILE A 5 -3.13 -20.79 -16.96
N GLN A 6 -3.50 -21.22 -18.16
CA GLN A 6 -3.42 -20.39 -19.37
C GLN A 6 -4.32 -19.16 -19.27
N ASP A 7 -5.56 -19.35 -18.81
CA ASP A 7 -6.53 -18.25 -18.68
C ASP A 7 -6.09 -17.24 -17.60
N LEU A 8 -5.60 -17.71 -16.46
CA LEU A 8 -5.03 -16.84 -15.43
C LEU A 8 -3.79 -16.10 -15.93
N THR A 9 -2.95 -16.75 -16.76
CA THR A 9 -1.80 -16.10 -17.36
C THR A 9 -2.22 -14.93 -18.25
N LYS A 10 -3.30 -15.11 -19.05
CA LYS A 10 -3.84 -14.02 -19.90
C LYS A 10 -4.44 -12.90 -19.06
N ILE A 11 -5.26 -13.20 -18.07
CA ILE A 11 -5.94 -12.21 -17.20
C ILE A 11 -4.92 -11.40 -16.39
N LEU A 12 -3.83 -12.05 -15.94
CA LEU A 12 -2.79 -11.44 -15.13
C LEU A 12 -1.59 -10.95 -15.96
N SER A 13 -1.81 -10.67 -17.24
CA SER A 13 -0.83 -10.05 -18.14
C SER A 13 -1.34 -8.71 -18.65
N PHE A 14 -0.42 -7.78 -18.91
CA PHE A 14 -0.74 -6.48 -19.49
C PHE A 14 0.34 -6.01 -20.45
N GLU A 15 -0.07 -5.26 -21.44
CA GLU A 15 0.85 -4.60 -22.36
C GLU A 15 1.60 -3.46 -21.65
N LEU A 16 2.89 -3.37 -21.88
CA LEU A 16 3.70 -2.28 -21.32
C LEU A 16 3.33 -0.97 -22.03
N PRO A 17 3.15 0.14 -21.29
CA PRO A 17 2.87 1.44 -21.86
C PRO A 17 3.91 1.82 -22.91
N GLY A 18 3.46 2.26 -24.09
CA GLY A 18 4.32 2.66 -25.20
C GLY A 18 4.94 1.51 -25.99
N SER A 19 4.69 0.24 -25.63
CA SER A 19 5.23 -0.92 -26.37
C SER A 19 4.67 -1.03 -27.79
N LYS A 20 3.46 -0.53 -28.05
CA LYS A 20 2.82 -0.49 -29.37
C LYS A 20 3.60 0.35 -30.40
N TYR A 21 4.35 1.35 -29.93
CA TYR A 21 5.12 2.24 -30.78
C TYR A 21 6.57 1.78 -31.01
N LYS A 22 6.98 0.69 -30.36
CA LYS A 22 8.31 0.11 -30.49
C LYS A 22 8.23 -1.11 -31.42
N THR A 23 8.36 -0.87 -32.72
CA THR A 23 8.31 -1.92 -33.74
C THR A 23 9.41 -2.97 -33.63
N ASP A 24 10.57 -2.58 -33.07
CA ASP A 24 11.76 -3.43 -32.97
C ASP A 24 11.77 -4.36 -31.73
N LEU A 25 10.76 -4.25 -30.84
CA LEU A 25 10.66 -5.10 -29.66
C LEU A 25 9.87 -6.39 -29.98
N PRO A 26 10.44 -7.57 -29.68
CA PRO A 26 9.71 -8.84 -29.76
C PRO A 26 8.45 -8.80 -28.92
N ASP A 27 7.38 -9.47 -29.37
CA ASP A 27 6.06 -9.40 -28.71
C ASP A 27 6.08 -9.90 -27.26
N PHE A 28 6.94 -10.85 -26.92
CA PHE A 28 7.10 -11.31 -25.54
C PHE A 28 7.67 -10.24 -24.58
N LEU A 29 8.36 -9.23 -25.10
CA LEU A 29 8.86 -8.08 -24.32
C LEU A 29 7.84 -6.94 -24.23
N LYS A 30 6.80 -6.96 -25.07
CA LYS A 30 5.70 -5.97 -25.04
C LYS A 30 4.68 -6.25 -23.92
N THR A 31 4.63 -7.48 -23.44
CA THR A 31 3.66 -7.94 -22.44
C THR A 31 4.37 -8.35 -21.15
N LYS A 32 3.90 -7.86 -20.02
CA LYS A 32 4.36 -8.29 -18.69
C LYS A 32 3.35 -9.23 -18.08
N VAL A 33 3.80 -10.44 -17.77
CA VAL A 33 3.01 -11.46 -17.08
C VAL A 33 3.27 -11.36 -15.57
N LEU A 34 2.20 -11.21 -14.78
CA LEU A 34 2.25 -11.14 -13.31
C LEU A 34 1.87 -12.47 -12.63
N PHE A 35 1.81 -13.55 -13.39
CA PHE A 35 1.51 -14.90 -12.93
C PHE A 35 2.70 -15.81 -13.26
N ALA A 36 3.34 -16.36 -12.24
CA ALA A 36 4.55 -17.15 -12.43
C ALA A 36 4.58 -18.40 -11.56
N LYS A 37 5.34 -19.40 -11.99
CA LYS A 37 5.57 -20.64 -11.25
C LYS A 37 6.92 -20.60 -10.52
N SER A 38 6.89 -20.88 -9.22
CA SER A 38 8.12 -21.00 -8.43
C SER A 38 8.91 -22.25 -8.82
N LYS A 39 10.19 -22.09 -9.16
CA LYS A 39 11.09 -23.22 -9.46
C LYS A 39 11.32 -24.11 -8.23
N LYS A 40 11.32 -23.53 -7.01
CA LYS A 40 11.59 -24.27 -5.77
C LYS A 40 10.38 -25.09 -5.28
N SER A 41 9.18 -24.49 -5.31
CA SER A 41 7.97 -25.10 -4.72
C SER A 41 7.01 -25.69 -5.74
N GLY A 42 7.20 -25.41 -7.03
CA GLY A 42 6.25 -25.78 -8.06
C GLY A 42 4.91 -25.01 -8.00
N ARG A 43 4.71 -24.14 -7.00
CA ARG A 43 3.48 -23.38 -6.79
C ARG A 43 3.44 -22.15 -7.67
N TYR A 44 2.24 -21.76 -8.06
CA TYR A 44 2.01 -20.52 -8.78
C TYR A 44 1.82 -19.36 -7.80
N TYR A 45 2.28 -18.18 -8.19
CA TYR A 45 2.16 -16.94 -7.40
C TYR A 45 1.85 -15.76 -8.29
N PHE A 46 1.22 -14.77 -7.70
CA PHE A 46 0.87 -13.49 -8.32
C PHE A 46 0.83 -12.40 -7.25
N PRO A 47 0.95 -11.11 -7.62
CA PRO A 47 0.84 -10.01 -6.67
C PRO A 47 -0.52 -10.01 -5.96
N THR A 48 -0.53 -9.85 -4.65
CA THR A 48 -1.74 -9.90 -3.81
C THR A 48 -2.81 -8.90 -4.25
N GLY A 49 -2.43 -7.74 -4.81
CA GLY A 49 -3.36 -6.75 -5.34
C GLY A 49 -4.23 -7.27 -6.50
N LEU A 50 -3.85 -8.37 -7.13
CA LEU A 50 -4.62 -8.99 -8.23
C LEU A 50 -5.56 -10.09 -7.76
N ILE A 51 -5.67 -10.34 -6.46
CA ILE A 51 -6.50 -11.42 -5.90
C ILE A 51 -7.96 -11.29 -6.31
N PHE A 52 -8.47 -10.05 -6.42
CA PHE A 52 -9.84 -9.80 -6.86
C PHE A 52 -10.09 -10.36 -8.26
N HIS A 53 -9.19 -10.14 -9.20
CA HIS A 53 -9.29 -10.65 -10.57
C HIS A 53 -9.28 -12.18 -10.61
N VAL A 54 -8.40 -12.79 -9.80
CA VAL A 54 -8.32 -14.25 -9.68
C VAL A 54 -9.59 -14.84 -9.09
N VAL A 55 -10.08 -14.29 -7.98
CA VAL A 55 -11.31 -14.77 -7.33
C VAL A 55 -12.53 -14.57 -8.22
N LYS A 56 -12.63 -13.45 -8.91
CA LYS A 56 -13.70 -13.19 -9.89
C LYS A 56 -13.70 -14.25 -10.98
N PHE A 57 -12.54 -14.48 -11.62
CA PHE A 57 -12.40 -15.49 -12.65
C PHE A 57 -12.81 -16.90 -12.17
N LEU A 58 -12.32 -17.32 -10.98
CA LEU A 58 -12.66 -18.63 -10.44
C LEU A 58 -14.16 -18.80 -10.18
N ARG A 59 -14.83 -17.75 -9.68
CA ARG A 59 -16.28 -17.74 -9.45
C ARG A 59 -17.08 -17.81 -10.75
N GLU A 60 -16.74 -16.99 -11.73
CA GLU A 60 -17.42 -16.92 -13.04
C GLU A 60 -17.32 -18.26 -13.79
N ASN A 61 -16.19 -18.95 -13.63
CA ASN A 61 -15.98 -20.27 -14.24
C ASN A 61 -16.38 -21.44 -13.34
N LYS A 62 -17.03 -21.17 -12.19
CA LYS A 62 -17.50 -22.20 -11.23
C LYS A 62 -16.39 -23.15 -10.76
N ILE A 63 -15.15 -22.64 -10.65
CA ILE A 63 -14.01 -23.41 -10.17
C ILE A 63 -13.98 -23.33 -8.65
N PRO A 64 -14.07 -24.47 -7.94
CA PRO A 64 -13.99 -24.47 -6.47
C PRO A 64 -12.60 -24.05 -6.00
N PHE A 65 -12.55 -23.20 -4.98
CA PHE A 65 -11.30 -22.75 -4.37
C PHE A 65 -11.47 -22.49 -2.88
N PHE A 66 -10.36 -22.58 -2.15
CA PHE A 66 -10.26 -22.14 -0.77
C PHE A 66 -9.32 -20.94 -0.69
N ARG A 67 -9.65 -19.99 0.16
CA ARG A 67 -8.80 -18.84 0.46
C ARG A 67 -8.37 -18.91 1.92
N THR A 68 -7.07 -18.94 2.14
CA THR A 68 -6.48 -18.80 3.48
C THR A 68 -5.66 -17.53 3.52
N ASP A 69 -5.97 -16.65 4.45
CA ASP A 69 -5.16 -15.45 4.71
C ASP A 69 -4.13 -15.79 5.81
N LEU A 70 -2.85 -15.81 5.41
CA LEU A 70 -1.74 -16.11 6.32
C LEU A 70 -1.11 -14.83 6.92
N ARG A 71 -1.66 -13.65 6.64
CA ARG A 71 -1.18 -12.41 7.22
C ARG A 71 -1.46 -12.41 8.71
N LYS A 72 -0.50 -11.88 9.47
CA LYS A 72 -0.70 -11.64 10.90
C LYS A 72 -1.63 -10.44 11.07
N GLU A 73 -2.60 -10.57 11.94
CA GLU A 73 -3.40 -9.41 12.34
C GLU A 73 -2.51 -8.38 13.04
N PRO A 74 -2.61 -7.12 12.64
CA PRO A 74 -1.81 -6.06 13.25
C PRO A 74 -2.28 -5.79 14.68
N LYS A 75 -1.34 -5.42 15.56
CA LYS A 75 -1.66 -5.03 16.93
C LYS A 75 -2.16 -3.59 16.96
N THR A 76 -3.42 -3.40 17.33
CA THR A 76 -4.00 -2.06 17.51
C THR A 76 -3.39 -1.34 18.72
N ASN A 77 -3.13 -0.06 18.57
CA ASN A 77 -2.65 0.79 19.67
C ASN A 77 -3.83 1.55 20.29
N SER A 78 -4.21 1.18 21.51
CA SER A 78 -5.36 1.76 22.22
C SER A 78 -5.25 3.27 22.46
N VAL A 79 -4.06 3.84 22.45
CA VAL A 79 -3.82 5.27 22.68
C VAL A 79 -4.52 6.15 21.63
N PHE A 80 -4.67 5.66 20.41
CA PHE A 80 -5.34 6.41 19.33
C PHE A 80 -6.84 6.66 19.59
N ARG A 81 -7.49 5.85 20.41
CA ARG A 81 -8.93 5.96 20.71
C ARG A 81 -9.31 7.24 21.42
N PHE A 82 -8.37 7.86 22.14
CA PHE A 82 -8.59 9.06 22.96
C PHE A 82 -8.29 10.36 22.22
N ILE A 83 -7.93 10.30 20.93
CA ILE A 83 -7.57 11.49 20.17
C ILE A 83 -8.83 12.07 19.51
N ASN A 84 -9.29 13.19 20.02
CA ASN A 84 -10.35 13.98 19.40
C ASN A 84 -9.80 14.78 18.23
N THR A 85 -9.87 14.24 17.02
CA THR A 85 -9.66 15.02 15.81
C THR A 85 -10.97 15.74 15.48
N ILE A 86 -11.00 17.07 15.65
CA ILE A 86 -12.19 17.92 15.46
C ILE A 86 -12.53 18.11 13.97
N HIS A 87 -11.95 17.35 13.08
CA HIS A 87 -12.20 17.52 11.65
C HIS A 87 -13.45 16.74 11.23
N LEU A 88 -14.55 17.48 11.03
CA LEU A 88 -15.73 16.93 10.36
C LEU A 88 -15.34 16.55 8.93
N LEU A 89 -15.35 15.24 8.66
CA LEU A 89 -15.20 14.73 7.32
C LEU A 89 -16.44 15.06 6.49
N ARG A 90 -16.25 15.43 5.24
CA ARG A 90 -17.32 15.48 4.24
C ARG A 90 -17.82 14.07 3.95
N ASP A 91 -19.03 13.92 3.46
CA ASP A 91 -19.65 12.59 3.29
C ASP A 91 -18.85 11.67 2.38
N TYR A 92 -18.34 12.17 1.26
CA TYR A 92 -17.46 11.37 0.40
C TYR A 92 -16.14 10.96 1.07
N GLN A 93 -15.61 11.77 1.99
CA GLN A 93 -14.40 11.42 2.74
C GLN A 93 -14.69 10.29 3.74
N LYS A 94 -15.86 10.30 4.37
CA LYS A 94 -16.32 9.22 5.26
C LYS A 94 -16.42 7.91 4.49
N GLU A 95 -17.08 7.94 3.32
CA GLU A 95 -17.23 6.76 2.47
C GLU A 95 -15.87 6.17 2.05
N ILE A 96 -14.91 7.02 1.65
CA ILE A 96 -13.55 6.59 1.31
C ILE A 96 -12.88 5.91 2.51
N VAL A 97 -12.98 6.52 3.69
CA VAL A 97 -12.36 5.97 4.93
C VAL A 97 -12.99 4.63 5.29
N GLU A 98 -14.33 4.51 5.27
CA GLU A 98 -15.04 3.25 5.56
C GLU A 98 -14.57 2.14 4.60
N LYS A 99 -14.58 2.44 3.30
CA LYS A 99 -14.17 1.48 2.29
C LYS A 99 -12.71 1.05 2.44
N ALA A 100 -11.81 2.01 2.71
CA ALA A 100 -10.39 1.70 2.92
C ALA A 100 -10.16 0.81 4.15
N ILE A 101 -10.95 0.99 5.22
CA ILE A 101 -10.88 0.15 6.42
C ILE A 101 -11.38 -1.27 6.12
N ILE A 102 -12.45 -1.42 5.33
CA ILE A 102 -13.00 -2.74 4.98
C ILE A 102 -12.07 -3.49 4.03
N ASP A 103 -11.56 -2.79 3.01
CA ASP A 103 -10.75 -3.42 1.95
C ASP A 103 -9.30 -3.68 2.38
N HIS A 104 -8.82 -3.00 3.43
CA HIS A 104 -7.46 -3.06 3.95
C HIS A 104 -6.35 -2.71 2.96
N ARG A 105 -6.61 -2.69 1.67
CA ARG A 105 -5.66 -2.35 0.60
C ARG A 105 -6.39 -1.73 -0.56
N GLY A 106 -5.80 -0.69 -1.14
CA GLY A 106 -6.37 -0.07 -2.32
C GLY A 106 -5.62 1.17 -2.75
N ILE A 107 -6.11 1.78 -3.80
CA ILE A 107 -5.70 3.08 -4.30
C ILE A 107 -6.88 4.02 -4.08
N ILE A 108 -6.64 5.13 -3.39
CA ILE A 108 -7.60 6.21 -3.23
C ILE A 108 -7.27 7.25 -4.29
N GLU A 109 -8.13 7.32 -5.30
CA GLU A 109 -8.04 8.36 -6.32
C GLU A 109 -8.83 9.57 -5.86
N ALA A 110 -8.12 10.67 -5.60
CA ALA A 110 -8.70 11.89 -5.08
C ALA A 110 -8.00 13.11 -5.68
N ALA A 111 -8.76 14.04 -6.25
CA ALA A 111 -8.24 15.25 -6.87
C ALA A 111 -7.50 16.14 -5.86
N THR A 112 -6.68 17.06 -6.36
CA THR A 112 -6.03 18.08 -5.51
C THR A 112 -7.11 18.95 -4.83
N GLY A 113 -6.90 19.27 -3.56
CA GLY A 113 -7.87 20.08 -2.79
C GLY A 113 -9.04 19.31 -2.17
N THR A 114 -9.20 18.01 -2.43
CA THR A 114 -10.26 17.18 -1.82
C THR A 114 -10.01 16.86 -0.35
N GLY A 115 -8.89 17.29 0.22
CA GLY A 115 -8.56 17.05 1.62
C GLY A 115 -7.99 15.67 1.89
N LYS A 116 -7.14 15.13 1.00
CA LYS A 116 -6.42 13.86 1.16
C LYS A 116 -5.80 13.72 2.56
N THR A 117 -5.16 14.76 3.05
CA THR A 117 -4.54 14.75 4.39
C THR A 117 -5.55 14.46 5.51
N ARG A 118 -6.80 14.95 5.40
CA ARG A 118 -7.87 14.66 6.38
C ARG A 118 -8.29 13.20 6.33
N ILE A 119 -8.36 12.62 5.12
CA ILE A 119 -8.64 11.19 4.92
C ILE A 119 -7.54 10.37 5.58
N ILE A 120 -6.27 10.71 5.35
CA ILE A 120 -5.12 10.02 5.95
C ILE A 120 -5.14 10.13 7.48
N LEU A 121 -5.42 11.31 8.03
CA LEU A 121 -5.56 11.52 9.48
C LEU A 121 -6.62 10.60 10.10
N GLU A 122 -7.79 10.55 9.48
CA GLU A 122 -8.89 9.72 9.98
C GLU A 122 -8.60 8.22 9.83
N LEU A 123 -7.97 7.80 8.74
CA LEU A 123 -7.52 6.42 8.56
C LEU A 123 -6.53 6.01 9.65
N VAL A 124 -5.50 6.82 9.90
CA VAL A 124 -4.51 6.56 10.95
C VAL A 124 -5.17 6.45 12.33
N LYS A 125 -6.09 7.36 12.65
CA LYS A 125 -6.83 7.35 13.90
C LYS A 125 -7.66 6.07 14.06
N ARG A 126 -8.44 5.72 13.06
CA ARG A 126 -9.40 4.59 13.14
C ARG A 126 -8.71 3.24 13.08
N LEU A 127 -7.68 3.10 12.25
CA LEU A 127 -6.88 1.88 12.18
C LEU A 127 -6.08 1.64 13.46
N SER A 128 -5.62 2.73 14.12
CA SER A 128 -4.84 2.64 15.38
C SER A 128 -3.63 1.71 15.27
N LEU A 129 -2.93 1.75 14.15
CA LEU A 129 -1.79 0.90 13.81
C LEU A 129 -0.48 1.70 13.82
N LYS A 130 0.66 1.02 14.00
CA LYS A 130 1.96 1.65 13.74
C LYS A 130 2.08 1.93 12.24
N THR A 131 1.98 3.22 11.89
CA THR A 131 1.80 3.68 10.51
C THR A 131 3.02 4.40 9.99
N LEU A 132 3.47 4.03 8.79
CA LEU A 132 4.43 4.77 7.99
C LEU A 132 3.69 5.52 6.89
N ILE A 133 3.84 6.85 6.86
CA ILE A 133 3.30 7.71 5.81
C ILE A 133 4.47 8.17 4.95
N VAL A 134 4.42 7.85 3.66
CA VAL A 134 5.46 8.22 2.70
C VAL A 134 4.96 9.36 1.83
N VAL A 135 5.73 10.43 1.75
CA VAL A 135 5.42 11.63 0.98
C VAL A 135 6.51 11.92 -0.06
N PRO A 136 6.21 12.68 -1.14
CA PRO A 136 7.12 12.82 -2.26
C PRO A 136 8.36 13.70 -1.97
N SER A 137 8.25 14.69 -1.09
CA SER A 137 9.34 15.66 -0.87
C SER A 137 9.53 16.04 0.61
N LEU A 138 10.67 16.62 0.92
CA LEU A 138 10.96 17.13 2.27
C LEU A 138 10.04 18.30 2.68
N SER A 139 9.64 19.14 1.74
CA SER A 139 8.70 20.23 2.02
C SER A 139 7.34 19.68 2.46
N ILE A 140 6.81 18.68 1.73
CA ILE A 140 5.54 18.02 2.07
C ILE A 140 5.70 17.21 3.37
N LEU A 141 6.87 16.61 3.62
CA LEU A 141 7.14 15.93 4.89
C LEU A 141 6.97 16.87 6.07
N ASN A 142 7.60 18.03 6.04
CA ASN A 142 7.52 19.01 7.12
C ASN A 142 6.10 19.50 7.35
N GLN A 143 5.39 19.84 6.29
CA GLN A 143 3.97 20.25 6.34
C GLN A 143 3.09 19.14 6.91
N THR A 144 3.23 17.92 6.41
CA THR A 144 2.46 16.77 6.90
C THR A 144 2.77 16.48 8.36
N LYS A 145 4.07 16.51 8.73
CA LYS A 145 4.51 16.31 10.12
C LYS A 145 3.88 17.32 11.06
N GLU A 146 3.85 18.59 10.69
CA GLU A 146 3.22 19.64 11.50
C GLU A 146 1.72 19.39 11.71
N ILE A 147 0.99 19.05 10.64
CA ILE A 147 -0.44 18.71 10.71
C ILE A 147 -0.67 17.52 11.66
N PHE A 148 0.16 16.48 11.55
CA PHE A 148 0.04 15.29 12.40
C PHE A 148 0.48 15.56 13.85
N LEU A 149 1.50 16.39 14.07
CA LEU A 149 1.89 16.82 15.41
C LEU A 149 0.76 17.58 16.13
N ASN A 150 0.05 18.43 15.41
CA ASN A 150 -1.11 19.16 15.95
C ASN A 150 -2.27 18.23 16.28
N ALA A 151 -2.48 17.19 15.48
CA ALA A 151 -3.57 16.23 15.66
C ALA A 151 -3.27 15.17 16.72
N PHE A 152 -2.06 14.62 16.75
CA PHE A 152 -1.70 13.44 17.55
C PHE A 152 -0.66 13.71 18.65
N GLY A 153 -0.01 14.86 18.61
CA GLY A 153 1.00 15.26 19.60
C GLY A 153 2.39 14.66 19.37
N LYS A 154 3.39 15.31 19.99
CA LYS A 154 4.82 14.96 19.84
C LYS A 154 5.18 13.53 20.26
N LYS A 155 4.43 12.93 21.19
CA LYS A 155 4.70 11.56 21.66
C LYS A 155 4.40 10.51 20.57
N MET A 156 3.41 10.77 19.71
CA MET A 156 2.92 9.82 18.72
C MET A 156 3.59 9.97 17.35
N VAL A 157 3.99 11.19 16.99
CA VAL A 157 4.45 11.52 15.62
C VAL A 157 5.95 11.69 15.57
N GLY A 158 6.57 11.01 14.62
CA GLY A 158 7.99 11.08 14.33
C GLY A 158 8.30 11.08 12.84
N SER A 159 9.58 10.94 12.55
CA SER A 159 10.11 10.84 11.19
C SER A 159 11.21 9.79 11.12
N THR A 160 11.75 9.56 9.93
CA THR A 160 12.84 8.59 9.72
C THR A 160 14.22 9.13 10.08
N SER A 161 14.33 10.33 10.64
CA SER A 161 15.60 11.04 10.89
C SER A 161 16.53 10.32 11.86
N ASN A 162 15.98 9.71 12.91
CA ASN A 162 16.77 8.96 13.91
C ASN A 162 15.96 7.83 14.54
N LYS A 163 16.63 6.95 15.33
CA LYS A 163 15.99 5.78 15.94
C LYS A 163 14.84 6.15 16.90
N THR A 164 14.99 7.19 17.70
CA THR A 164 13.95 7.63 18.66
C THR A 164 12.69 8.06 17.94
N GLU A 165 12.82 8.80 16.84
CA GLU A 165 11.70 9.21 16.00
C GLU A 165 11.01 8.03 15.31
N ARG A 166 11.77 7.01 14.89
CA ARG A 166 11.25 5.78 14.25
C ARG A 166 10.45 4.87 15.19
N ASN A 167 10.66 4.99 16.49
CA ASN A 167 9.93 4.19 17.49
C ASN A 167 8.54 4.71 17.80
N LYS A 168 8.15 5.85 17.23
CA LYS A 168 6.81 6.41 17.41
C LYS A 168 5.76 5.66 16.61
N SER A 169 4.50 5.88 16.96
CA SER A 169 3.38 5.15 16.34
C SER A 169 3.06 5.64 14.93
N ILE A 170 3.34 6.91 14.64
CA ILE A 170 3.13 7.52 13.32
C ILE A 170 4.47 8.04 12.84
N ILE A 171 4.96 7.51 11.75
CA ILE A 171 6.25 7.90 11.18
C ILE A 171 6.00 8.49 9.79
N ILE A 172 6.58 9.67 9.55
CA ILE A 172 6.48 10.34 8.26
C ILE A 172 7.86 10.31 7.60
N ALA A 173 7.91 9.88 6.36
CA ALA A 173 9.12 9.71 5.57
C ALA A 173 8.95 10.31 4.18
N ASN A 174 10.04 10.76 3.58
CA ASN A 174 10.09 11.00 2.14
C ASN A 174 10.71 9.80 1.42
N TYR A 175 10.44 9.65 0.13
CA TYR A 175 10.97 8.52 -0.66
C TYR A 175 12.47 8.33 -0.54
N GLN A 176 13.23 9.43 -0.55
CA GLN A 176 14.70 9.38 -0.52
C GLN A 176 15.28 8.85 0.80
N SER A 177 14.52 8.98 1.90
CA SER A 177 14.96 8.49 3.21
C SER A 177 14.75 6.98 3.39
N LEU A 178 13.92 6.35 2.56
CA LEU A 178 13.54 4.95 2.72
C LEU A 178 14.67 3.97 2.44
N ASP A 179 15.57 4.29 1.51
CA ASP A 179 16.69 3.40 1.13
C ASP A 179 17.72 3.25 2.25
N LYS A 180 17.73 4.17 3.23
CA LYS A 180 18.64 4.19 4.37
C LYS A 180 18.09 3.50 5.62
N ILE A 181 16.89 2.91 5.53
CA ILE A 181 16.20 2.32 6.67
C ILE A 181 16.54 0.84 6.78
N GLU A 182 16.90 0.41 7.98
CA GLU A 182 17.22 -0.98 8.32
C GLU A 182 16.00 -1.90 8.09
N ASP A 183 16.27 -3.16 7.72
CA ASP A 183 15.21 -4.14 7.46
C ASP A 183 14.36 -4.43 8.70
N SER A 184 14.93 -4.34 9.91
CA SER A 184 14.22 -4.52 11.17
C SER A 184 13.05 -3.55 11.34
N PHE A 185 13.20 -2.30 10.92
CA PHE A 185 12.15 -1.28 10.99
C PHE A 185 10.88 -1.69 10.24
N TRP A 186 11.02 -2.30 9.06
CA TRP A 186 9.89 -2.70 8.24
C TRP A 186 9.00 -3.76 8.89
N ASN A 187 9.60 -4.60 9.76
CA ASN A 187 8.87 -5.63 10.49
C ASN A 187 7.94 -5.05 11.58
N GLU A 188 8.19 -3.81 11.98
CA GLU A 188 7.40 -3.12 13.00
C GLU A 188 6.24 -2.32 12.42
N ILE A 189 6.26 -2.03 11.12
CA ILE A 189 5.21 -1.24 10.47
C ILE A 189 4.01 -2.12 10.17
N ASP A 190 2.85 -1.70 10.65
CA ASP A 190 1.58 -2.40 10.46
C ASP A 190 0.74 -1.81 9.34
N CYS A 191 0.87 -0.51 9.07
CA CYS A 191 0.16 0.20 8.01
C CYS A 191 1.12 1.07 7.21
N LEU A 192 1.02 1.00 5.88
CA LEU A 192 1.76 1.84 4.95
C LEU A 192 0.80 2.69 4.14
N ILE A 193 0.96 4.00 4.21
CA ILE A 193 0.22 4.97 3.41
C ILE A 193 1.21 5.72 2.53
N ILE A 194 0.96 5.75 1.22
CA ILE A 194 1.81 6.43 0.25
C ILE A 194 1.01 7.56 -0.37
N ASP A 195 1.39 8.79 -0.07
CA ASP A 195 0.81 9.98 -0.69
C ASP A 195 1.47 10.26 -2.05
N GLU A 196 0.67 10.77 -3.00
CA GLU A 196 1.11 11.07 -4.38
C GLU A 196 1.87 9.89 -5.03
N PHE A 197 1.29 8.73 -4.93
CA PHE A 197 1.87 7.45 -5.38
C PHE A 197 2.44 7.50 -6.81
N HIS A 198 1.87 8.29 -7.69
CA HIS A 198 2.30 8.44 -9.07
C HIS A 198 3.68 9.11 -9.23
N HIS A 199 4.15 9.83 -8.20
CA HIS A 199 5.50 10.40 -8.15
C HIS A 199 6.57 9.40 -7.68
N SER A 200 6.17 8.21 -7.21
CA SER A 200 7.15 7.20 -6.80
C SER A 200 7.87 6.65 -8.03
N SER A 201 9.20 6.72 -8.03
CA SER A 201 9.96 6.03 -9.08
C SER A 201 9.66 4.53 -9.02
N ALA A 202 9.53 3.89 -10.17
CA ALA A 202 9.31 2.44 -10.26
C ALA A 202 10.34 1.64 -9.43
N LYS A 203 11.57 2.16 -9.30
CA LYS A 203 12.66 1.55 -8.53
C LYS A 203 12.41 1.62 -7.00
N THR A 204 11.99 2.77 -6.49
CA THR A 204 11.66 2.93 -5.06
C THR A 204 10.47 2.05 -4.68
N PHE A 205 9.46 1.98 -5.54
CA PHE A 205 8.30 1.14 -5.31
C PHE A 205 8.64 -0.36 -5.39
N GLN A 206 9.51 -0.77 -6.31
CA GLN A 206 10.01 -2.15 -6.36
C GLN A 206 10.77 -2.51 -5.09
N ASN A 207 11.54 -1.59 -4.52
CA ASN A 207 12.23 -1.80 -3.26
C ASN A 207 11.25 -1.91 -2.07
N LEU A 208 10.23 -1.07 -2.02
CA LEU A 208 9.16 -1.20 -1.03
C LEU A 208 8.42 -2.54 -1.13
N ASN A 209 8.10 -3.00 -2.35
CA ASN A 209 7.43 -4.28 -2.56
C ASN A 209 8.30 -5.50 -2.20
N LYS A 210 9.62 -5.38 -2.22
CA LYS A 210 10.54 -6.44 -1.76
C LYS A 210 10.56 -6.57 -0.24
N LYS A 211 10.24 -5.50 0.49
CA LYS A 211 10.04 -5.53 1.93
C LYS A 211 8.74 -6.27 2.18
N GLN A 212 8.79 -7.42 2.82
CA GLN A 212 7.61 -8.25 3.09
C GLN A 212 6.69 -7.53 4.07
N PHE A 213 5.75 -6.74 3.55
CA PHE A 213 4.63 -6.28 4.35
C PHE A 213 3.68 -7.45 4.55
N ASN A 214 3.79 -8.11 5.69
CA ASN A 214 2.85 -9.16 6.10
C ASN A 214 1.55 -8.59 6.68
N LYS A 215 1.32 -7.27 6.53
CA LYS A 215 0.27 -6.52 7.22
C LYS A 215 -0.45 -5.58 6.25
N ILE A 216 -1.46 -4.94 6.71
CA ILE A 216 -2.36 -4.03 5.97
C ILE A 216 -1.61 -2.84 5.37
#